data_d36a481984f5de760eff6b54447981b4
#
_entry.id   d36a481984f5de760eff6b54447981b4
#
_cell.length_a   1.000
_cell.length_b   1.000
_cell.length_c   1.000
_cell.angle_alpha   90.00
_cell.angle_beta   90.00
_cell.angle_gamma   90.00
#
_symmetry.space_group_name_H-M   'P 1'
#
loop_
_entity.id
_entity.type
_entity.pdbx_description
1 polymer ?
#
loop_
_entity_poly.entity_id
_entity_poly.type
_entity_poly.pdbx_seq_one_letter_code
_entity_poly.pdbx_strand_id
1 'polypeptide(L)'
;MKLVLLRHGESLWNQENRFTGWTDVPLTEKGRQEAIEAGRLLKTEKISFDVCYTSYLKRAIQTLNLVLQEMDVEWSPVYKDWRLNERHYGNLQGLNKNETVEKYGEDQVKICLLYTSPSPRDL
;
A
#
# COMPACT_ATOMS: atom_id res chain seq x y z
N MET A 1 5.24 -23.06 -7.31
CA MET A 1 5.05 -21.92 -6.37
C MET A 1 4.24 -20.84 -7.03
N LYS A 2 3.25 -20.30 -6.33
CA LYS A 2 2.46 -19.16 -6.80
C LYS A 2 2.75 -17.96 -5.91
N LEU A 3 2.92 -16.81 -6.52
CA LEU A 3 3.12 -15.53 -5.81
C LEU A 3 1.98 -14.59 -6.15
N VAL A 4 1.34 -14.07 -5.12
CA VAL A 4 0.30 -13.03 -5.26
C VAL A 4 0.84 -11.73 -4.69
N LEU A 5 0.85 -10.70 -5.51
CA LEU A 5 1.23 -9.34 -5.11
C LEU A 5 -0.03 -8.48 -5.11
N LEU A 6 -0.32 -7.88 -3.95
CA LEU A 6 -1.49 -7.04 -3.77
C LEU A 6 -1.08 -5.69 -3.22
N ARG A 7 -1.53 -4.62 -3.87
CA ARG A 7 -1.36 -3.27 -3.37
C ARG A 7 -2.49 -2.96 -2.38
N HIS A 8 -2.20 -2.18 -1.33
CA HIS A 8 -3.23 -1.72 -0.41
C HIS A 8 -4.29 -0.87 -1.14
N GLY A 9 -5.47 -0.79 -0.55
CA GLY A 9 -6.54 0.07 -1.06
C GLY A 9 -6.26 1.55 -0.82
N GLU A 10 -7.20 2.42 -1.23
CA GLU A 10 -7.06 3.85 -1.06
C GLU A 10 -6.84 4.22 0.41
N SER A 11 -5.79 4.97 0.68
CA SER A 11 -5.53 5.53 2.01
C SER A 11 -6.03 6.97 2.07
N LEU A 12 -6.13 7.51 3.30
CA LEU A 12 -6.57 8.88 3.52
C LEU A 12 -5.74 9.88 2.70
N TRP A 13 -4.42 9.72 2.66
CA TRP A 13 -3.56 10.64 1.93
C TRP A 13 -3.50 10.36 0.43
N ASN A 14 -3.86 9.17 -0.04
CA ASN A 14 -4.14 8.95 -1.47
C ASN A 14 -5.34 9.80 -1.90
N GLN A 15 -6.41 9.81 -1.09
CA GLN A 15 -7.59 10.62 -1.34
C GLN A 15 -7.25 12.12 -1.37
N GLU A 16 -6.35 12.57 -0.49
CA GLU A 16 -5.91 13.96 -0.41
C GLU A 16 -4.77 14.29 -1.39
N ASN A 17 -4.32 13.34 -2.20
CA ASN A 17 -3.21 13.47 -3.14
C ASN A 17 -1.91 13.93 -2.47
N ARG A 18 -1.58 13.35 -1.32
CA ARG A 18 -0.37 13.65 -0.55
C ARG A 18 0.67 12.56 -0.67
N PHE A 19 1.94 12.94 -0.56
CA PHE A 19 3.03 11.98 -0.40
C PHE A 19 2.91 11.29 0.96
N THR A 20 2.75 9.99 0.98
CA THR A 20 2.52 9.22 2.20
C THR A 20 3.80 8.62 2.77
N GLY A 21 4.48 7.82 1.98
CA GLY A 21 5.70 7.15 2.41
C GLY A 21 5.48 6.31 3.67
N TRP A 22 6.24 6.60 4.73
CA TRP A 22 6.16 5.90 6.01
C TRP A 22 5.17 6.51 7.01
N THR A 23 4.51 7.60 6.65
CA THR A 23 3.45 8.13 7.50
C THR A 23 2.31 7.11 7.57
N ASP A 24 1.90 6.78 8.80
CA ASP A 24 1.02 5.64 9.06
C ASP A 24 -0.46 6.02 9.01
N VAL A 25 -0.92 6.40 7.81
CA VAL A 25 -2.32 6.76 7.60
C VAL A 25 -3.19 5.54 7.31
N PRO A 26 -4.45 5.54 7.76
CA PRO A 26 -5.35 4.41 7.55
C PRO A 26 -5.93 4.39 6.13
N LEU A 27 -6.59 3.28 5.81
CA LEU A 27 -7.43 3.19 4.62
C LEU A 27 -8.66 4.09 4.77
N THR A 28 -9.17 4.60 3.64
CA THR A 28 -10.49 5.18 3.57
C THR A 28 -11.53 4.06 3.49
N GLU A 29 -12.82 4.41 3.61
CA GLU A 29 -13.90 3.43 3.42
C GLU A 29 -13.83 2.81 2.02
N LYS A 30 -13.52 3.62 1.00
CA LYS A 30 -13.30 3.10 -0.35
C LYS A 30 -12.16 2.10 -0.39
N GLY A 31 -11.05 2.39 0.28
CA GLY A 31 -9.91 1.48 0.36
C GLY A 31 -10.25 0.16 1.04
N ARG A 32 -11.09 0.20 2.07
CA ARG A 32 -11.60 -1.01 2.73
C ARG A 32 -12.45 -1.85 1.78
N GLN A 33 -13.34 -1.22 1.02
CA GLN A 33 -14.17 -1.92 0.04
C GLN A 33 -13.31 -2.54 -1.07
N GLU A 34 -12.28 -1.85 -1.52
CA GLU A 34 -11.34 -2.38 -2.50
C GLU A 34 -10.64 -3.65 -1.97
N ALA A 35 -10.24 -3.66 -0.71
CA ALA A 35 -9.63 -4.83 -0.08
C ALA A 35 -10.62 -6.00 0.03
N ILE A 36 -11.86 -5.72 0.40
CA ILE A 36 -12.93 -6.73 0.48
C ILE A 36 -13.18 -7.35 -0.90
N GLU A 37 -13.26 -6.53 -1.95
CA GLU A 37 -13.45 -7.02 -3.31
C GLU A 37 -12.27 -7.86 -3.79
N ALA A 38 -11.04 -7.46 -3.45
CA ALA A 38 -9.84 -8.25 -3.76
C ALA A 38 -9.91 -9.63 -3.09
N GLY A 39 -10.32 -9.68 -1.83
CA GLY A 39 -10.51 -10.93 -1.10
C GLY A 39 -11.57 -11.83 -1.75
N ARG A 40 -12.68 -11.24 -2.16
CA ARG A 40 -13.74 -11.99 -2.86
C ARG A 40 -13.24 -12.57 -4.19
N LEU A 41 -12.47 -11.79 -4.93
CA LEU A 41 -11.90 -12.25 -6.19
C LEU A 41 -10.95 -13.43 -5.97
N LEU A 42 -10.06 -13.32 -5.00
CA LEU A 42 -9.11 -14.39 -4.67
C LEU A 42 -9.83 -15.65 -4.20
N LYS A 43 -10.90 -15.52 -3.44
CA LYS A 43 -11.74 -16.64 -3.01
C LYS A 43 -12.40 -17.32 -4.21
N THR A 44 -12.93 -16.53 -5.15
CA THR A 44 -13.53 -17.05 -6.39
C THR A 44 -12.54 -17.83 -7.21
N GLU A 45 -11.29 -17.37 -7.29
CA GLU A 45 -10.20 -18.04 -7.99
C GLU A 45 -9.65 -19.25 -7.22
N LYS A 46 -10.20 -19.55 -6.05
CA LYS A 46 -9.80 -20.68 -5.18
C LYS A 46 -8.32 -20.62 -4.80
N ILE A 47 -7.82 -19.43 -4.56
CA ILE A 47 -6.44 -19.23 -4.12
C ILE A 47 -6.38 -19.38 -2.61
N SER A 48 -5.34 -20.05 -2.11
CA SER A 48 -5.04 -20.13 -0.69
C SER A 48 -3.57 -19.79 -0.47
N PHE A 49 -3.22 -19.42 0.76
CA PHE A 49 -1.87 -18.99 1.09
C PHE A 49 -1.23 -19.90 2.13
N ASP A 50 0.01 -20.29 1.88
CA ASP A 50 0.82 -20.99 2.88
C ASP A 50 1.43 -19.96 3.84
N VAL A 51 1.73 -18.76 3.37
CA VAL A 51 2.30 -17.69 4.16
C VAL A 51 1.98 -16.34 3.53
N CYS A 52 1.79 -15.33 4.37
CA CYS A 52 1.55 -13.95 3.94
C CYS A 52 2.61 -13.02 4.52
N TYR A 53 3.00 -12.04 3.74
CA TYR A 53 3.92 -10.98 4.17
C TYR A 53 3.27 -9.63 3.99
N THR A 54 3.46 -8.74 4.96
CA THR A 54 2.97 -7.36 4.89
C THR A 54 3.98 -6.42 5.52
N SER A 55 3.79 -5.12 5.30
CA SER A 55 4.62 -4.10 5.93
C SER A 55 4.14 -3.81 7.36
N TYR A 56 4.79 -2.86 8.03
CA TYR A 56 4.34 -2.38 9.33
C TYR A 56 3.32 -1.23 9.24
N LEU A 57 3.03 -0.75 8.03
CA LEU A 57 2.07 0.34 7.84
C LEU A 57 0.63 -0.18 7.97
N LYS A 58 -0.19 0.54 8.74
CA LYS A 58 -1.56 0.07 9.01
C LYS A 58 -2.40 -0.09 7.75
N ARG A 59 -2.20 0.73 6.72
CA ARG A 59 -2.95 0.59 5.46
C ARG A 59 -2.69 -0.75 4.78
N ALA A 60 -1.47 -1.27 4.85
CA ALA A 60 -1.12 -2.58 4.32
C ALA A 60 -1.65 -3.71 5.21
N ILE A 61 -1.50 -3.55 6.53
CA ILE A 61 -2.00 -4.52 7.52
C ILE A 61 -3.53 -4.64 7.42
N GLN A 62 -4.23 -3.52 7.36
CA GLN A 62 -5.69 -3.49 7.23
C GLN A 62 -6.15 -4.16 5.94
N THR A 63 -5.46 -3.88 4.81
CA THR A 63 -5.78 -4.50 3.53
C THR A 63 -5.66 -6.02 3.63
N LEU A 64 -4.55 -6.53 4.16
CA LEU A 64 -4.35 -7.98 4.29
C LEU A 64 -5.39 -8.60 5.21
N ASN A 65 -5.69 -7.99 6.36
CA ASN A 65 -6.69 -8.52 7.28
C ASN A 65 -8.07 -8.64 6.62
N LEU A 66 -8.49 -7.63 5.86
CA LEU A 66 -9.77 -7.65 5.16
C LEU A 66 -9.79 -8.74 4.07
N VAL A 67 -8.69 -8.89 3.34
CA VAL A 67 -8.57 -9.93 2.32
C VAL A 67 -8.69 -11.33 2.94
N LEU A 68 -7.95 -11.58 4.03
CA LEU A 68 -7.98 -12.88 4.70
C LEU A 68 -9.35 -13.17 5.31
N GLN A 69 -10.04 -12.17 5.83
CA GLN A 69 -11.41 -12.33 6.35
C GLN A 69 -12.37 -12.76 5.25
N GLU A 70 -12.32 -12.10 4.09
CA GLU A 70 -13.20 -12.45 2.97
C GLU A 70 -12.91 -13.83 2.40
N MET A 71 -11.67 -14.28 2.47
CA MET A 71 -11.28 -15.61 2.00
C MET A 71 -11.51 -16.71 3.03
N ASP A 72 -11.89 -16.36 4.27
CA ASP A 72 -12.04 -17.29 5.39
C ASP A 72 -10.73 -18.05 5.72
N VAL A 73 -9.60 -17.37 5.53
CA VAL A 73 -8.27 -17.94 5.79
C VAL A 73 -7.47 -17.10 6.79
N GLU A 74 -8.15 -16.54 7.78
CA GLU A 74 -7.55 -15.71 8.82
C GLU A 74 -6.47 -16.43 9.63
N TRP A 75 -6.50 -17.76 9.62
CA TRP A 75 -5.50 -18.61 10.26
C TRP A 75 -4.14 -18.61 9.57
N SER A 76 -4.06 -18.10 8.34
CA SER A 76 -2.82 -18.12 7.56
C SER A 76 -1.69 -17.37 8.29
N PRO A 77 -0.46 -17.91 8.32
CA PRO A 77 0.66 -17.22 8.95
C PRO A 77 0.95 -15.87 8.27
N VAL A 78 1.12 -14.84 9.08
CA VAL A 78 1.42 -13.49 8.60
C VAL A 78 2.70 -12.99 9.24
N TYR A 79 3.65 -12.54 8.40
CA TYR A 79 4.88 -11.93 8.84
C TYR A 79 4.94 -10.47 8.40
N LYS A 80 5.33 -9.59 9.30
CA LYS A 80 5.49 -8.16 9.03
C LYS A 80 6.97 -7.85 8.84
N ASP A 81 7.28 -7.02 7.85
CA ASP A 81 8.67 -6.66 7.55
C ASP A 81 8.71 -5.21 7.07
N TRP A 82 9.58 -4.38 7.69
CA TRP A 82 9.71 -2.98 7.32
C TRP A 82 10.19 -2.80 5.87
N ARG A 83 10.90 -3.79 5.32
CA ARG A 83 11.37 -3.75 3.93
C ARG A 83 10.25 -3.76 2.92
N LEU A 84 9.04 -4.12 3.33
CA LEU A 84 7.83 -4.05 2.51
C LEU A 84 7.10 -2.72 2.65
N ASN A 85 7.57 -1.82 3.52
CA ASN A 85 7.02 -0.48 3.62
C ASN A 85 7.19 0.24 2.29
N GLU A 86 6.24 1.15 2.01
CA GLU A 86 6.39 2.06 0.89
C GLU A 86 7.67 2.88 1.06
N ARG A 87 8.18 3.45 -0.05
CA ARG A 87 9.34 4.32 0.02
C ARG A 87 9.16 5.45 1.02
N HIS A 88 10.24 5.90 1.60
CA HIS A 88 10.25 7.10 2.45
C HIS A 88 10.47 8.33 1.58
N TYR A 89 9.57 9.29 1.65
CA TYR A 89 9.65 10.52 0.83
C TYR A 89 10.40 11.66 1.51
N GLY A 90 10.92 11.45 2.72
CA GLY A 90 11.64 12.49 3.45
C GLY A 90 10.76 13.70 3.72
N ASN A 91 11.27 14.88 3.38
CA ASN A 91 10.56 16.15 3.61
C ASN A 91 9.31 16.34 2.76
N LEU A 92 9.07 15.47 1.76
CA LEU A 92 7.86 15.54 0.93
C LEU A 92 6.65 14.89 1.60
N GLN A 93 6.85 14.08 2.65
CA GLN A 93 5.75 13.41 3.33
C GLN A 93 4.75 14.42 3.89
N GLY A 94 3.47 14.18 3.60
CA GLY A 94 2.38 15.07 4.01
C GLY A 94 2.09 16.21 3.05
N LEU A 95 2.97 16.48 2.09
CA LEU A 95 2.74 17.53 1.11
C LEU A 95 1.78 17.05 0.01
N ASN A 96 0.93 17.95 -0.46
CA ASN A 96 0.09 17.69 -1.62
C ASN A 96 0.97 17.62 -2.86
N LYS A 97 0.77 16.62 -3.71
CA LYS A 97 1.61 16.40 -4.88
C LYS A 97 1.57 17.57 -5.87
N ASN A 98 0.40 18.15 -6.10
CA ASN A 98 0.27 19.30 -7.00
C ASN A 98 0.95 20.54 -6.44
N GLU A 99 0.76 20.82 -5.15
CA GLU A 99 1.42 21.94 -4.47
C GLU A 99 2.94 21.76 -4.46
N THR A 100 3.43 20.53 -4.32
CA THR A 100 4.85 20.24 -4.35
C THR A 100 5.45 20.52 -5.72
N VAL A 101 4.76 20.17 -6.80
CA VAL A 101 5.18 20.49 -8.15
C VAL A 101 5.27 22.00 -8.36
N GLU A 102 4.31 22.77 -7.86
CA GLU A 102 4.33 24.23 -7.93
C GLU A 102 5.51 24.82 -7.15
N LYS A 103 5.81 24.30 -5.97
CA LYS A 103 6.84 24.82 -5.06
C LYS A 103 8.26 24.45 -5.49
N TYR A 104 8.48 23.20 -5.91
CA TYR A 104 9.82 22.66 -6.21
C TYR A 104 10.09 22.43 -7.70
N GLY A 105 9.06 22.53 -8.53
CA GLY A 105 9.13 22.22 -9.94
C GLY A 105 8.95 20.74 -10.25
N GLU A 106 8.44 20.47 -11.43
CA GLU A 106 8.12 19.11 -11.85
C GLU A 106 9.37 18.23 -11.94
N ASP A 107 10.46 18.75 -12.46
CA ASP A 107 11.70 17.98 -12.62
C ASP A 107 12.28 17.54 -11.28
N GLN A 108 12.24 18.41 -10.27
CA GLN A 108 12.72 18.09 -8.94
C GLN A 108 11.90 16.97 -8.29
N VAL A 109 10.59 17.00 -8.44
CA VAL A 109 9.70 15.95 -7.92
C VAL A 109 9.94 14.62 -8.65
N LYS A 110 10.11 14.66 -9.97
CA LYS A 110 10.45 13.47 -10.76
C LYS A 110 11.78 12.86 -10.35
N ILE A 111 12.79 13.68 -10.12
CA ILE A 111 14.10 13.20 -9.64
C ILE A 111 13.94 12.50 -8.29
N CYS A 112 13.21 13.09 -7.35
CA CYS A 112 12.94 12.49 -6.06
C CYS A 112 12.26 11.12 -6.21
N LEU A 113 11.25 11.03 -7.04
CA LEU A 113 10.50 9.78 -7.25
C LEU A 113 11.33 8.70 -7.93
N LEU A 114 12.25 9.07 -8.85
CA LEU A 114 13.08 8.12 -9.58
C LEU A 114 14.25 7.59 -8.76
N TYR A 115 14.93 8.47 -8.01
CA TYR A 115 16.19 8.14 -7.36
C TYR A 115 16.07 7.73 -5.89
N THR A 116 14.96 8.02 -5.24
CA THR A 116 14.75 7.66 -3.82
C THR A 116 13.94 6.40 -3.62
N SER A 117 13.42 5.80 -4.69
CA SER A 117 12.62 4.59 -4.57
C SER A 117 13.11 3.47 -5.48
N PRO A 118 13.82 2.52 -4.94
CA PRO A 118 14.32 1.40 -5.71
C PRO A 118 13.30 0.27 -5.89
N SER A 119 12.17 0.30 -5.21
CA SER A 119 11.23 -0.82 -5.22
C SER A 119 10.34 -0.83 -6.47
N PRO A 120 10.26 -1.94 -7.21
CA PRO A 120 9.34 -2.08 -8.34
C PRO A 120 7.88 -1.84 -7.96
N ARG A 121 7.53 -2.05 -6.70
CA ARG A 121 6.19 -1.85 -6.16
C ARG A 121 5.74 -0.39 -6.21
N ASP A 122 6.69 0.52 -6.19
CA ASP A 122 6.43 1.97 -6.18
C ASP A 122 6.34 2.58 -7.59
N LEU A 123 6.46 1.78 -8.60
CA LEU A 123 6.42 2.22 -10.00
C LEU A 123 5.01 2.27 -10.57
#